data_3e5c9b27039855df155ac581cab142ad
#
_entry.id   3e5c9b27039855df155ac581cab142ad
#
_cell.length_a   1.000
_cell.length_b   1.000
_cell.length_c   1.000
_cell.angle_alpha   90.00
_cell.angle_beta   90.00
_cell.angle_gamma   90.00
#
_symmetry.space_group_name_H-M   'P 1'
#
loop_
_entity.id
_entity.type
_entity.pdbx_description
1 polymer ?
#
loop_
_entity_poly.entity_id
_entity_poly.type
_entity_poly.pdbx_seq_one_letter_code
_entity_poly.pdbx_strand_id
1 'polypeptide(L)'
;MIKNIIFDFDGVLVDSEKLVGRAFAQYLVDKNIPFSEEEFALYAGKKTIHIIQELSVKFNIENQKNFFDDIMKIALDIFVNELTPVPGAENFLKSSNCNFFIESNSMKERILIGLKKGNFESYFNEDKIFL
;
A
#
# COMPACT_ATOMS: atom_id res chain seq x y z
N MET A 1 -24.09 5.93 -19.55
CA MET A 1 -23.55 4.61 -19.20
C MET A 1 -22.06 4.73 -18.86
N ILE A 2 -21.67 4.20 -17.74
CA ILE A 2 -20.25 4.21 -17.31
C ILE A 2 -19.51 3.15 -18.13
N LYS A 3 -18.42 3.55 -18.79
CA LYS A 3 -17.60 2.64 -19.61
C LYS A 3 -16.22 2.40 -19.03
N ASN A 4 -15.70 3.34 -18.25
CA ASN A 4 -14.38 3.29 -17.69
C ASN A 4 -14.44 3.54 -16.19
N ILE A 5 -13.69 2.75 -15.43
CA ILE A 5 -13.57 2.91 -13.98
C ILE A 5 -12.10 2.99 -13.66
N ILE A 6 -11.71 4.03 -12.93
CA ILE A 6 -10.35 4.19 -12.42
C ILE A 6 -10.39 3.89 -10.93
N PHE A 7 -9.62 2.88 -10.51
CA PHE A 7 -9.52 2.48 -9.12
C PHE A 7 -8.26 3.06 -8.48
N ASP A 8 -8.38 3.49 -7.24
CA ASP A 8 -7.23 3.54 -6.36
C ASP A 8 -6.84 2.09 -6.00
N PHE A 9 -5.64 1.88 -5.52
CA PHE A 9 -5.13 0.54 -5.26
C PHE A 9 -5.20 0.18 -3.78
N ASP A 10 -4.45 0.91 -2.94
CA ASP A 10 -4.36 0.63 -1.51
C ASP A 10 -5.67 0.93 -0.80
N GLY A 11 -6.19 -0.04 -0.06
CA GLY A 11 -7.46 0.09 0.66
C GLY A 11 -8.70 -0.03 -0.22
N VAL A 12 -8.56 -0.12 -1.53
CA VAL A 12 -9.67 -0.24 -2.49
C VAL A 12 -9.69 -1.61 -3.15
N LEU A 13 -8.60 -2.02 -3.75
CA LEU A 13 -8.45 -3.35 -4.35
C LEU A 13 -7.78 -4.33 -3.40
N VAL A 14 -6.82 -3.88 -2.63
CA VAL A 14 -6.09 -4.69 -1.66
C VAL A 14 -6.13 -4.04 -0.28
N ASP A 15 -6.18 -4.88 0.75
CA ASP A 15 -6.21 -4.46 2.16
C ASP A 15 -4.78 -4.29 2.67
N SER A 16 -4.18 -3.16 2.37
CA SER A 16 -2.76 -2.89 2.60
C SER A 16 -2.45 -1.94 3.75
N GLU A 17 -3.41 -1.12 4.21
CA GLU A 17 -3.14 -0.08 5.21
C GLU A 17 -2.58 -0.64 6.52
N LYS A 18 -3.18 -1.71 7.03
CA LYS A 18 -2.70 -2.35 8.27
C LYS A 18 -1.28 -2.89 8.12
N LEU A 19 -0.94 -3.38 6.95
CA LEU A 19 0.37 -3.96 6.69
C LEU A 19 1.46 -2.90 6.69
N VAL A 20 1.18 -1.73 6.15
CA VAL A 20 2.11 -0.59 6.19
C VAL A 20 2.32 -0.13 7.64
N GLY A 21 1.26 -0.04 8.42
CA GLY A 21 1.34 0.30 9.84
C GLY A 21 2.21 -0.69 10.62
N ARG A 22 2.11 -1.97 10.32
CA ARG A 22 2.95 -3.01 10.93
C ARG A 22 4.41 -2.83 10.56
N ALA A 23 4.71 -2.43 9.32
CA ALA A 23 6.08 -2.18 8.89
C ALA A 23 6.71 -1.03 9.70
N PHE A 24 5.98 0.06 9.89
CA PHE A 24 6.45 1.18 10.71
C PHE A 24 6.65 0.78 12.17
N ALA A 25 5.69 0.06 12.75
CA ALA A 25 5.80 -0.38 14.14
C ALA A 25 7.01 -1.30 14.33
N GLN A 26 7.20 -2.27 13.44
CA GLN A 26 8.35 -3.18 13.50
C GLN A 26 9.68 -2.43 13.41
N TYR A 27 9.79 -1.50 12.46
CA TYR A 27 11.03 -0.73 12.28
C TYR A 27 11.38 0.10 13.52
N LEU A 28 10.39 0.83 14.05
CA LEU A 28 10.63 1.74 15.17
C LEU A 28 10.89 0.96 16.47
N VAL A 29 10.16 -0.11 16.72
CA VAL A 29 10.40 -0.95 17.90
C VAL A 29 11.78 -1.59 17.85
N ASP A 30 12.24 -2.01 16.68
CA ASP A 30 13.61 -2.54 16.53
C ASP A 30 14.69 -1.51 16.83
N LYS A 31 14.37 -0.23 16.74
CA LYS A 31 15.25 0.88 17.13
C LYS A 31 14.98 1.37 18.56
N ASN A 32 14.25 0.58 19.36
CA ASN A 32 13.88 0.93 20.74
C ASN A 32 12.99 2.18 20.84
N ILE A 33 12.22 2.47 19.79
CA ILE A 33 11.25 3.57 19.79
C ILE A 33 9.86 2.94 19.91
N PRO A 34 9.14 3.14 21.03
CA PRO A 34 7.78 2.63 21.17
C PRO A 34 6.85 3.26 20.13
N PHE A 35 6.20 2.41 19.34
CA PHE A 35 5.27 2.86 18.31
C PHE A 35 4.30 1.72 17.99
N SER A 36 3.01 2.01 17.99
CA SER A 36 1.97 1.02 17.78
C SER A 36 1.26 1.22 16.44
N GLU A 37 0.55 0.18 16.00
CA GLU A 37 -0.29 0.27 14.82
C GLU A 37 -1.42 1.29 15.02
N GLU A 38 -1.93 1.43 16.23
CA GLU A 38 -2.95 2.44 16.57
C GLU A 38 -2.40 3.86 16.40
N GLU A 39 -1.15 4.09 16.79
CA GLU A 39 -0.49 5.38 16.56
C GLU A 39 -0.34 5.67 15.06
N PHE A 40 -0.02 4.65 14.28
CA PHE A 40 0.09 4.80 12.83
C PHE A 40 -1.25 5.23 12.22
N ALA A 41 -2.37 4.79 12.77
CA ALA A 41 -3.69 5.16 12.25
C ALA A 41 -3.92 6.67 12.22
N LEU A 42 -3.22 7.44 13.06
CA LEU A 42 -3.27 8.90 13.06
C LEU A 42 -2.68 9.51 11.78
N TYR A 43 -1.90 8.76 11.04
CA TYR A 43 -1.26 9.20 9.79
C TYR A 43 -2.02 8.70 8.55
N ALA A 44 -3.18 8.08 8.74
CA ALA A 44 -3.98 7.55 7.63
C ALA A 44 -4.27 8.64 6.58
N GLY A 45 -4.15 8.28 5.31
CA GLY A 45 -4.38 9.20 4.20
C GLY A 45 -3.19 10.05 3.80
N LYS A 46 -2.12 10.07 4.59
CA LYS A 46 -0.89 10.79 4.24
C LYS A 46 -0.01 9.92 3.34
N LYS A 47 0.76 10.57 2.47
CA LYS A 47 1.75 9.86 1.66
C LYS A 47 2.87 9.33 2.56
N THR A 48 3.40 8.16 2.23
CA THR A 48 4.48 7.53 3.00
C THR A 48 5.67 8.46 3.21
N ILE A 49 6.08 9.20 2.19
CA ILE A 49 7.21 10.13 2.32
C ILE A 49 6.95 11.21 3.36
N HIS A 50 5.72 11.69 3.47
CA HIS A 50 5.35 12.70 4.47
C HIS A 50 5.33 12.11 5.87
N ILE A 51 4.87 10.87 6.02
CA ILE A 51 4.91 10.15 7.31
C ILE A 51 6.37 9.97 7.75
N ILE A 52 7.24 9.58 6.83
CA ILE A 52 8.68 9.45 7.09
C ILE A 52 9.26 10.77 7.60
N GLN A 53 8.92 11.88 6.96
CA GLN A 53 9.39 13.20 7.35
C GLN A 53 8.92 13.58 8.76
N GLU A 54 7.64 13.40 9.05
CA GLU A 54 7.06 13.73 10.36
C GLU A 54 7.67 12.87 11.48
N LEU A 55 7.77 11.56 11.26
CA LEU A 55 8.34 10.67 12.26
C LEU A 55 9.83 10.87 12.44
N SER A 56 10.55 11.25 11.38
CA SER A 56 11.98 11.57 11.48
C SER A 56 12.23 12.77 12.39
N VAL A 57 11.40 13.79 12.30
CA VAL A 57 11.47 14.95 13.20
C VAL A 57 11.09 14.55 14.62
N LYS A 58 9.97 13.83 14.77
CA LYS A 58 9.46 13.44 16.09
C LYS A 58 10.44 12.57 16.89
N PHE A 59 11.10 11.64 16.21
CA PHE A 59 11.98 10.66 16.85
C PHE A 59 13.48 10.88 16.58
N ASN A 60 13.85 12.04 16.01
CA ASN A 60 15.24 12.39 15.70
C ASN A 60 15.96 11.33 14.84
N ILE A 61 15.29 10.86 13.80
CA ILE A 61 15.88 9.92 12.84
C ILE A 61 16.64 10.73 11.79
N GLU A 62 17.98 10.60 11.78
CA GLU A 62 18.85 11.45 10.96
C GLU A 62 18.79 11.12 9.47
N ASN A 63 18.72 9.84 9.11
CA ASN A 63 18.77 9.41 7.72
C ASN A 63 17.38 9.01 7.23
N GLN A 64 16.64 9.99 6.71
CA GLN A 64 15.29 9.76 6.20
C GLN A 64 15.25 8.81 5.01
N LYS A 65 16.27 8.84 4.15
CA LYS A 65 16.33 7.94 2.99
C LYS A 65 16.44 6.50 3.43
N ASN A 66 17.31 6.19 4.37
CA ASN A 66 17.44 4.84 4.89
C ASN A 66 16.16 4.39 5.60
N PHE A 67 15.54 5.28 6.35
CA PHE A 67 14.26 5.00 7.00
C PHE A 67 13.22 4.62 5.95
N PHE A 68 13.08 5.42 4.90
CA PHE A 68 12.15 5.13 3.80
C PHE A 68 12.46 3.79 3.13
N ASP A 69 13.72 3.56 2.77
CA ASP A 69 14.12 2.33 2.07
C ASP A 69 13.87 1.08 2.93
N ASP A 70 14.16 1.16 4.23
CA ASP A 70 13.95 0.05 5.15
C ASP A 70 12.45 -0.23 5.37
N ILE A 71 11.63 0.81 5.48
CA ILE A 71 10.18 0.66 5.57
C ILE A 71 9.64 -0.01 4.30
N MET A 72 10.10 0.41 3.13
CA MET A 72 9.65 -0.19 1.86
C MET A 72 10.01 -1.68 1.79
N LYS A 73 11.19 -2.06 2.24
CA LYS A 73 11.61 -3.46 2.30
C LYS A 73 10.73 -4.28 3.23
N ILE A 74 10.51 -3.80 4.43
CA ILE A 74 9.68 -4.50 5.43
C ILE A 74 8.25 -4.64 4.92
N ALA A 75 7.69 -3.57 4.37
CA ALA A 75 6.34 -3.58 3.82
C ALA A 75 6.21 -4.56 2.66
N LEU A 76 7.20 -4.61 1.77
CA LEU A 76 7.20 -5.53 0.63
C LEU A 76 7.19 -6.99 1.09
N ASP A 77 8.01 -7.34 2.08
CA ASP A 77 8.03 -8.69 2.64
C ASP A 77 6.68 -9.06 3.26
N ILE A 78 6.08 -8.14 3.99
CA ILE A 78 4.75 -8.35 4.59
C ILE A 78 3.71 -8.55 3.49
N PHE A 79 3.74 -7.73 2.43
CA PHE A 79 2.81 -7.82 1.32
C PHE A 79 2.89 -9.17 0.61
N VAL A 80 4.10 -9.63 0.32
CA VAL A 80 4.30 -10.93 -0.34
C VAL A 80 3.66 -12.07 0.46
N ASN A 81 3.72 -11.99 1.77
CA ASN A 81 3.23 -13.05 2.64
C ASN A 81 1.77 -12.89 3.07
N GLU A 82 1.28 -11.67 3.23
CA GLU A 82 0.02 -11.43 3.93
C GLU A 82 -0.99 -10.55 3.21
N LEU A 83 -0.65 -9.98 2.05
CA LEU A 83 -1.58 -9.08 1.35
C LEU A 83 -2.82 -9.85 0.88
N THR A 84 -3.99 -9.31 1.15
CA THR A 84 -5.27 -9.88 0.74
C THR A 84 -6.09 -8.88 -0.05
N PRO A 85 -6.96 -9.36 -0.97
CA PRO A 85 -7.87 -8.47 -1.67
C PRO A 85 -8.95 -7.92 -0.74
N VAL A 86 -9.45 -6.75 -1.06
CA VAL A 86 -10.62 -6.19 -0.37
C VAL A 86 -11.84 -7.07 -0.71
N PRO A 87 -12.63 -7.49 0.31
CA PRO A 87 -13.81 -8.30 0.07
C PRO A 87 -14.76 -7.66 -0.95
N GLY A 88 -15.21 -8.43 -1.92
CA GLY A 88 -16.13 -7.98 -2.96
C GLY A 88 -15.45 -7.37 -4.20
N ALA A 89 -14.17 -7.04 -4.14
CA ALA A 89 -13.46 -6.45 -5.30
C ALA A 89 -13.45 -7.38 -6.50
N GLU A 90 -13.09 -8.64 -6.31
CA GLU A 90 -13.04 -9.62 -7.41
C GLU A 90 -14.43 -9.84 -8.03
N ASN A 91 -15.46 -9.98 -7.20
CA ASN A 91 -16.83 -10.15 -7.69
C ASN A 91 -17.31 -8.96 -8.50
N PHE A 92 -16.97 -7.75 -8.06
CA PHE A 92 -17.31 -6.55 -8.81
C PHE A 92 -16.65 -6.55 -10.19
N LEU A 93 -15.35 -6.87 -10.26
CA LEU A 93 -14.63 -6.92 -11.54
C LEU A 93 -15.18 -7.97 -12.46
N LYS A 94 -15.54 -9.15 -11.95
CA LYS A 94 -16.13 -10.23 -12.75
C LYS A 94 -17.50 -9.88 -13.33
N SER A 95 -18.31 -9.14 -12.60
CA SER A 95 -19.68 -8.83 -12.97
C SER A 95 -19.84 -7.57 -13.79
N SER A 96 -18.80 -6.76 -13.93
CA SER A 96 -18.85 -5.48 -14.63
C SER A 96 -18.28 -5.59 -16.04
N ASN A 97 -18.91 -4.90 -16.99
CA ASN A 97 -18.46 -4.84 -18.38
C ASN A 97 -17.70 -3.57 -18.72
N CYS A 98 -17.23 -2.85 -17.70
CA CYS A 98 -16.46 -1.62 -17.88
C CYS A 98 -14.99 -1.91 -18.16
N ASN A 99 -14.30 -0.94 -18.71
CA ASN A 99 -12.83 -0.94 -18.74
C ASN A 99 -12.29 -0.50 -17.39
N PHE A 100 -11.30 -1.20 -16.90
CA PHE A 100 -10.72 -0.95 -15.57
C PHE A 100 -9.31 -0.40 -15.68
N PHE A 101 -9.02 0.62 -14.87
CA PHE A 101 -7.71 1.26 -14.78
C PHE A 101 -7.35 1.43 -13.33
N ILE A 102 -6.04 1.50 -13.03
CA ILE A 102 -5.54 1.81 -11.70
C ILE A 102 -4.76 3.12 -11.78
N GLU A 103 -5.01 4.01 -10.84
CA GLU A 103 -4.17 5.18 -10.58
C GLU A 103 -3.74 5.13 -9.12
N SER A 104 -2.44 5.12 -8.87
CA SER A 104 -1.92 4.95 -7.52
C SER A 104 -0.59 5.66 -7.33
N ASN A 105 -0.35 6.11 -6.10
CA ASN A 105 0.95 6.63 -5.66
C ASN A 105 1.89 5.52 -5.19
N SER A 106 1.44 4.26 -5.19
CA SER A 106 2.26 3.13 -4.79
C SER A 106 3.28 2.79 -5.87
N MET A 107 4.38 2.18 -5.45
CA MET A 107 5.41 1.69 -6.38
C MET A 107 4.84 0.56 -7.23
N LYS A 108 5.26 0.51 -8.49
CA LYS A 108 4.81 -0.50 -9.45
C LYS A 108 4.94 -1.92 -8.91
N GLU A 109 6.04 -2.22 -8.25
CA GLU A 109 6.30 -3.55 -7.68
C GLU A 109 5.23 -3.97 -6.68
N ARG A 110 4.78 -3.05 -5.81
CA ARG A 110 3.69 -3.31 -4.85
C ARG A 110 2.38 -3.60 -5.56
N ILE A 111 2.09 -2.84 -6.61
CA ILE A 111 0.85 -3.02 -7.38
C ILE A 111 0.86 -4.39 -8.05
N LEU A 112 1.95 -4.79 -8.68
CA LEU A 112 2.05 -6.09 -9.34
C LEU A 112 1.89 -7.25 -8.36
N ILE A 113 2.47 -7.15 -7.17
CA ILE A 113 2.28 -8.14 -6.11
C ILE A 113 0.81 -8.22 -5.69
N GLY A 114 0.17 -7.09 -5.49
CA GLY A 114 -1.23 -7.03 -5.08
C GLY A 114 -2.19 -7.58 -6.14
N LEU A 115 -1.93 -7.31 -7.40
CA LEU A 115 -2.73 -7.87 -8.50
C LEU A 115 -2.64 -9.39 -8.52
N LYS A 116 -1.45 -9.92 -8.33
CA LYS A 116 -1.24 -11.37 -8.27
C LYS A 116 -1.94 -11.99 -7.05
N LYS A 117 -1.80 -11.38 -5.89
CA LYS A 117 -2.42 -11.85 -4.64
C LYS A 117 -3.94 -11.84 -4.70
N GLY A 118 -4.53 -10.86 -5.37
CA GLY A 118 -5.98 -10.73 -5.51
C GLY A 118 -6.58 -11.49 -6.68
N ASN A 119 -5.76 -12.12 -7.52
CA ASN A 119 -6.18 -12.69 -8.80
C ASN A 119 -6.79 -11.65 -9.75
N PHE A 120 -6.21 -10.44 -9.75
CA PHE A 120 -6.69 -9.32 -10.56
C PHE A 120 -5.89 -9.12 -11.87
N GLU A 121 -4.87 -9.91 -12.11
CA GLU A 121 -3.95 -9.70 -13.24
C GLU A 121 -4.65 -9.67 -14.60
N SER A 122 -5.71 -10.47 -14.78
CA SER A 122 -6.47 -10.50 -16.02
C SER A 122 -7.29 -9.24 -16.29
N TYR A 123 -7.56 -8.44 -15.26
CA TYR A 123 -8.37 -7.22 -15.37
C TYR A 123 -7.53 -5.97 -15.60
N PHE A 124 -6.25 -6.00 -15.28
CA PHE A 124 -5.37 -4.84 -15.33
C PHE A 124 -4.05 -5.20 -16.02
N ASN A 125 -3.94 -4.92 -17.30
CA ASN A 125 -2.66 -4.98 -18.00
C ASN A 125 -1.79 -3.80 -17.58
N GLU A 126 -0.48 -3.88 -17.80
CA GLU A 126 0.44 -2.80 -17.41
C GLU A 126 0.10 -1.44 -18.02
N ASP A 127 -0.46 -1.43 -19.24
CA ASP A 127 -0.88 -0.20 -19.92
C ASP A 127 -2.11 0.45 -19.27
N LYS A 128 -2.76 -0.22 -18.34
CA LYS A 128 -3.91 0.28 -17.58
C LYS A 128 -3.55 0.74 -16.17
N ILE A 129 -2.27 0.72 -15.83
CA ILE A 129 -1.76 1.11 -14.51
C ILE A 129 -1.01 2.43 -14.65
N PHE A 130 -1.48 3.45 -13.94
CA PHE A 130 -0.92 4.81 -13.94
C PHE A 130 -0.35 5.12 -12.55
N LEU A 131 0.92 5.44 -12.51
CA LEU A 131 1.67 5.69 -11.27
C LEU A 131 1.89 7.18 -11.01
#